data_d7c2f4cae41ebde74f647d5ecdfff8e6
#
_entry.id   d7c2f4cae41ebde74f647d5ecdfff8e6
#
_cell.length_a   1.000
_cell.length_b   1.000
_cell.length_c   1.000
_cell.angle_alpha   90.00
_cell.angle_beta   90.00
_cell.angle_gamma   90.00
#
_symmetry.space_group_name_H-M   'P 1'
#
loop_
_entity.id
_entity.type
_entity.pdbx_description
1 polymer ?
#
loop_
_entity_poly.entity_id
_entity_poly.type
_entity_poly.pdbx_seq_one_letter_code
_entity_poly.pdbx_strand_id
1 'polypeptide(L)'
;MAIGGSGDGGVSGPAATGAAAEAGAGAAAGASASPREMLRLVAELYYVRDMGQPEIAALTGFSISKVSRLLSSARASGVVQISVEGAPAEPAPLARALAKALGVEVWVTPGHETTPALAARLCGVAAAPRLAEELPSDGAIGLTGGFTVEALVGALPESSRPKAVVVPLVGGWDSSNPHLNSNEIARHMAERIGASVRMLHAPGLLDNEATTRALLADSAVTATTRFWGELRLALVGMSGAPRFAPGYGTVMDRLDEAGRNRLAARGAVGDVAGHLVRLDGSFVQDEWERRTISIPIETLRAVPRVIGIAAGINKVETIVAGARTGLLHLLITDEPTAAAALELIGSGRGAG
;
A
#
# COMPACT_ATOMS: atom_id res chain seq x y z
N MET A 1 -68.45 36.06 12.30
CA MET A 1 -68.45 37.25 13.17
C MET A 1 -67.11 37.91 12.95
N ALA A 2 -66.97 38.83 11.96
CA ALA A 2 -67.27 40.26 12.05
C ALA A 2 -66.34 40.93 13.08
N ILE A 3 -65.58 41.90 12.84
CA ILE A 3 -65.46 43.14 12.13
C ILE A 3 -64.08 43.71 12.55
N GLY A 4 -63.18 44.37 11.87
CA GLY A 4 -63.30 45.58 11.10
C GLY A 4 -62.47 46.68 11.72
N GLY A 5 -61.87 47.52 10.90
CA GLY A 5 -61.51 48.94 11.18
C GLY A 5 -59.97 49.20 11.11
N SER A 6 -59.37 49.63 10.02
CA SER A 6 -59.26 51.00 9.43
C SER A 6 -58.69 52.10 10.35
N GLY A 7 -57.62 52.75 9.86
CA GLY A 7 -57.06 54.00 10.41
C GLY A 7 -55.71 54.34 9.85
N ASP A 8 -55.64 54.99 8.91
CA ASP A 8 -55.03 56.06 8.12
C ASP A 8 -54.15 57.01 8.97
N GLY A 9 -53.04 57.48 8.41
CA GLY A 9 -52.23 58.54 9.02
C GLY A 9 -50.87 58.68 8.42
N GLY A 10 -50.71 59.25 7.24
CA GLY A 10 -49.47 59.66 6.65
C GLY A 10 -48.81 60.86 7.31
N VAL A 11 -47.52 61.01 7.22
CA VAL A 11 -46.75 62.26 7.08
C VAL A 11 -45.41 62.01 6.38
N SER A 12 -45.17 62.86 5.43
CA SER A 12 -44.06 62.97 4.48
C SER A 12 -42.68 63.28 5.03
N GLY A 13 -41.64 62.70 4.45
CA GLY A 13 -40.32 63.14 3.97
C GLY A 13 -39.32 63.76 4.91
N PRO A 14 -38.02 63.90 4.52
CA PRO A 14 -37.43 63.90 3.20
C PRO A 14 -36.18 63.03 3.02
N ALA A 15 -35.74 62.98 1.77
CA ALA A 15 -34.56 62.34 1.21
C ALA A 15 -33.23 62.59 1.90
N ALA A 16 -32.38 61.50 1.98
CA ALA A 16 -30.95 61.59 1.92
C ALA A 16 -30.40 60.52 1.02
N THR A 17 -29.85 60.98 -0.06
CA THR A 17 -29.03 60.32 -1.06
C THR A 17 -27.77 59.76 -0.49
N GLY A 18 -27.35 58.60 -0.97
CA GLY A 18 -25.92 58.24 -1.07
C GLY A 18 -25.50 57.00 -0.32
N ALA A 19 -25.36 55.90 -0.99
CA ALA A 19 -24.28 54.89 -0.96
C ALA A 19 -24.75 53.54 -1.54
N ALA A 20 -24.91 53.54 -2.84
CA ALA A 20 -24.98 52.31 -3.60
C ALA A 20 -23.75 52.30 -4.53
N ALA A 21 -22.63 51.80 -4.03
CA ALA A 21 -21.48 51.37 -4.84
C ALA A 21 -20.49 50.68 -3.88
N GLU A 22 -20.48 49.36 -3.89
CA GLU A 22 -19.36 48.45 -3.64
C GLU A 22 -19.88 47.06 -3.23
N ALA A 23 -20.61 46.39 -4.14
CA ALA A 23 -20.86 44.95 -4.07
C ALA A 23 -20.81 44.39 -5.49
N GLY A 24 -19.64 44.43 -6.10
CA GLY A 24 -19.48 43.98 -7.48
C GLY A 24 -18.03 43.74 -7.88
N ALA A 25 -17.19 43.18 -7.02
CA ALA A 25 -15.81 42.88 -7.33
C ALA A 25 -15.35 41.45 -6.92
N GLY A 26 -16.28 40.54 -6.58
CA GLY A 26 -15.94 39.17 -6.13
C GLY A 26 -16.16 38.05 -7.16
N ALA A 27 -16.77 38.32 -8.33
CA ALA A 27 -17.21 37.25 -9.24
C ALA A 27 -16.34 37.06 -10.50
N ALA A 28 -15.22 37.78 -10.68
CA ALA A 28 -14.47 37.77 -11.92
C ALA A 28 -13.05 37.17 -11.82
N ALA A 29 -12.62 36.69 -10.66
CA ALA A 29 -11.26 36.15 -10.48
C ALA A 29 -11.10 34.64 -10.80
N GLY A 30 -12.20 33.94 -11.14
CA GLY A 30 -12.17 32.48 -11.37
C GLY A 30 -11.96 32.03 -12.81
N ALA A 31 -11.95 32.93 -13.80
CA ALA A 31 -12.03 32.52 -15.20
C ALA A 31 -10.70 32.51 -15.97
N SER A 32 -9.57 32.89 -15.36
CA SER A 32 -8.27 32.89 -16.03
C SER A 32 -7.07 32.32 -15.25
N ALA A 33 -7.29 31.81 -14.04
CA ALA A 33 -6.19 31.20 -13.27
C ALA A 33 -5.77 29.86 -13.87
N SER A 34 -4.47 29.68 -14.07
CA SER A 34 -3.93 28.39 -14.50
C SER A 34 -4.24 27.28 -13.48
N PRO A 35 -4.28 26.00 -13.90
CA PRO A 35 -4.49 24.90 -12.95
C PRO A 35 -3.57 24.95 -11.73
N ARG A 36 -2.32 25.36 -11.92
CA ARG A 36 -1.30 25.45 -10.86
C ARG A 36 -1.58 26.63 -9.92
N GLU A 37 -2.03 27.76 -10.42
CA GLU A 37 -2.44 28.91 -9.59
C GLU A 37 -3.68 28.59 -8.75
N MET A 38 -4.61 27.84 -9.28
CA MET A 38 -5.77 27.37 -8.55
C MET A 38 -5.41 26.42 -7.40
N LEU A 39 -4.46 25.49 -7.64
CA LEU A 39 -3.90 24.63 -6.59
C LEU A 39 -3.25 25.46 -5.48
N ARG A 40 -2.45 26.46 -5.86
CA ARG A 40 -1.77 27.34 -4.92
C ARG A 40 -2.74 28.16 -4.09
N LEU A 41 -3.74 28.76 -4.71
CA LEU A 41 -4.77 29.56 -4.04
C LEU A 41 -5.50 28.75 -2.97
N VAL A 42 -6.02 27.57 -3.34
CA VAL A 42 -6.76 26.73 -2.40
C VAL A 42 -5.86 26.20 -1.28
N ALA A 43 -4.61 25.89 -1.60
CA ALA A 43 -3.61 25.47 -0.61
C ALA A 43 -3.26 26.59 0.36
N GLU A 44 -3.08 27.84 -0.11
CA GLU A 44 -2.82 29.01 0.74
C GLU A 44 -3.97 29.29 1.71
N LEU A 45 -5.22 29.24 1.20
CA LEU A 45 -6.38 29.43 2.05
C LEU A 45 -6.49 28.37 3.16
N TYR A 46 -6.15 27.11 2.83
CA TYR A 46 -6.26 26.01 3.79
C TYR A 46 -5.09 25.97 4.78
N TYR A 47 -3.83 25.99 4.28
CA TYR A 47 -2.64 25.73 5.11
C TYR A 47 -2.05 27.01 5.74
N VAL A 48 -2.25 28.17 5.14
CA VAL A 48 -1.67 29.44 5.61
C VAL A 48 -2.72 30.31 6.30
N ARG A 49 -3.96 30.30 5.80
CA ARG A 49 -5.06 31.08 6.36
C ARG A 49 -5.95 30.28 7.31
N ASP A 50 -5.65 28.99 7.51
CA ASP A 50 -6.37 28.05 8.40
C ASP A 50 -7.89 27.98 8.14
N MET A 51 -8.30 28.17 6.87
CA MET A 51 -9.71 28.10 6.49
C MET A 51 -10.17 26.67 6.30
N GLY A 52 -11.37 26.34 6.80
CA GLY A 52 -12.00 25.04 6.55
C GLY A 52 -12.42 24.85 5.09
N GLN A 53 -12.49 23.59 4.62
CA GLN A 53 -12.93 23.29 3.24
C GLN A 53 -14.32 23.88 2.89
N PRO A 54 -15.32 23.91 3.80
CA PRO A 54 -16.60 24.57 3.54
C PRO A 54 -16.46 26.08 3.34
N GLU A 55 -15.59 26.74 4.11
CA GLU A 55 -15.36 28.18 4.00
C GLU A 55 -14.66 28.52 2.69
N ILE A 56 -13.67 27.72 2.29
CA ILE A 56 -12.99 27.85 0.99
C ILE A 56 -13.99 27.63 -0.15
N ALA A 57 -14.88 26.65 -0.02
CA ALA A 57 -15.93 26.40 -1.00
C ALA A 57 -16.87 27.60 -1.16
N ALA A 58 -17.29 28.21 -0.04
CA ALA A 58 -18.13 29.40 -0.04
C ALA A 58 -17.42 30.62 -0.66
N LEU A 59 -16.12 30.82 -0.33
CA LEU A 59 -15.31 31.94 -0.82
C LEU A 59 -15.01 31.82 -2.32
N THR A 60 -14.70 30.61 -2.81
CA THR A 60 -14.24 30.38 -4.18
C THR A 60 -15.37 30.02 -5.17
N GLY A 61 -16.57 29.72 -4.68
CA GLY A 61 -17.68 29.18 -5.48
C GLY A 61 -17.46 27.72 -5.92
N PHE A 62 -16.48 27.02 -5.38
CA PHE A 62 -16.24 25.60 -5.66
C PHE A 62 -17.10 24.70 -4.76
N SER A 63 -17.36 23.47 -5.20
CA SER A 63 -17.93 22.46 -4.31
C SER A 63 -16.86 21.97 -3.30
N ILE A 64 -17.28 21.55 -2.10
CA ILE A 64 -16.39 21.00 -1.07
C ILE A 64 -15.56 19.84 -1.65
N SER A 65 -16.16 18.97 -2.47
CA SER A 65 -15.46 17.87 -3.14
C SER A 65 -14.41 18.36 -4.15
N LYS A 66 -14.63 19.50 -4.81
CA LYS A 66 -13.62 20.12 -5.69
C LYS A 66 -12.48 20.70 -4.86
N VAL A 67 -12.75 21.37 -3.75
CA VAL A 67 -11.71 21.86 -2.82
C VAL A 67 -10.85 20.72 -2.30
N SER A 68 -11.46 19.64 -1.84
CA SER A 68 -10.74 18.44 -1.37
C SER A 68 -9.83 17.86 -2.45
N ARG A 69 -10.29 17.72 -3.69
CA ARG A 69 -9.48 17.26 -4.82
C ARG A 69 -8.31 18.20 -5.14
N LEU A 70 -8.56 19.51 -5.12
CA LEU A 70 -7.50 20.51 -5.35
C LEU A 70 -6.42 20.45 -4.26
N LEU A 71 -6.79 20.31 -2.99
CA LEU A 71 -5.83 20.13 -1.89
C LEU A 71 -5.00 18.84 -2.05
N SER A 72 -5.64 17.74 -2.44
CA SER A 72 -4.94 16.48 -2.73
C SER A 72 -3.98 16.62 -3.91
N SER A 73 -4.41 17.28 -4.99
CA SER A 73 -3.56 17.56 -6.15
C SER A 73 -2.42 18.52 -5.83
N ALA A 74 -2.63 19.51 -4.95
CA ALA A 74 -1.58 20.44 -4.52
C ALA A 74 -0.46 19.71 -3.76
N ARG A 75 -0.80 18.71 -2.95
CA ARG A 75 0.19 17.83 -2.29
C ARG A 75 0.89 16.92 -3.29
N ALA A 76 0.13 16.24 -4.15
CA ALA A 76 0.67 15.33 -5.15
C ALA A 76 1.63 16.00 -6.16
N SER A 77 1.33 17.26 -6.53
CA SER A 77 2.14 18.04 -7.46
C SER A 77 3.29 18.84 -6.83
N GLY A 78 3.51 18.70 -5.49
CA GLY A 78 4.57 19.42 -4.77
C GLY A 78 4.33 20.91 -4.58
N VAL A 79 3.13 21.42 -4.90
CA VAL A 79 2.73 22.81 -4.59
C VAL A 79 2.65 23.02 -3.08
N VAL A 80 2.27 21.98 -2.34
CA VAL A 80 2.30 21.91 -0.87
C VAL A 80 3.32 20.89 -0.44
N GLN A 81 4.27 21.32 0.38
CA GLN A 81 5.21 20.45 1.08
C GLN A 81 4.93 20.57 2.58
N ILE A 82 4.59 19.47 3.22
CA ILE A 82 4.35 19.40 4.67
C ILE A 82 5.54 18.67 5.28
N SER A 83 6.27 19.32 6.17
CA SER A 83 7.27 18.70 7.03
C SER A 83 6.76 18.66 8.46
N VAL A 84 6.94 17.53 9.13
CA VAL A 84 6.67 17.39 10.56
C VAL A 84 8.02 17.49 11.26
N GLU A 85 8.19 18.51 12.10
CA GLU A 85 9.41 18.68 12.89
C GLU A 85 9.55 17.51 13.87
N GLY A 86 10.73 16.89 13.92
CA GLY A 86 10.95 15.70 14.76
C GLY A 86 10.49 14.38 14.14
N ALA A 87 10.13 14.36 12.85
CA ALA A 87 10.00 13.07 12.15
C ALA A 87 11.31 12.28 12.30
N PRO A 88 11.28 11.03 12.82
CA PRO A 88 12.50 10.28 13.07
C PRO A 88 13.28 10.11 11.76
N ALA A 89 14.58 10.43 11.82
CA ALA A 89 15.48 10.09 10.71
C ALA A 89 15.44 8.59 10.48
N GLU A 90 15.66 8.14 9.23
CA GLU A 90 15.80 6.70 8.95
C GLU A 90 16.77 6.09 9.97
N PRO A 91 16.43 4.96 10.63
CA PRO A 91 17.28 4.31 11.63
C PRO A 91 18.45 3.58 10.95
N ALA A 92 19.31 4.37 10.29
CA ALA A 92 20.44 3.89 9.50
C ALA A 92 21.42 2.94 10.26
N PRO A 93 21.71 3.13 11.57
CA PRO A 93 22.52 2.17 12.32
C PRO A 93 21.84 0.79 12.41
N LEU A 94 20.54 0.75 12.68
CA LEU A 94 19.74 -0.46 12.79
C LEU A 94 19.66 -1.19 11.43
N ALA A 95 19.40 -0.43 10.35
CA ALA A 95 19.37 -0.97 8.99
C ALA A 95 20.73 -1.64 8.63
N ARG A 96 21.85 -0.97 8.92
CA ARG A 96 23.18 -1.53 8.67
C ARG A 96 23.47 -2.80 9.51
N ALA A 97 23.07 -2.80 10.78
CA ALA A 97 23.24 -3.96 11.64
C ALA A 97 22.45 -5.17 11.12
N LEU A 98 21.18 -4.95 10.76
CA LEU A 98 20.31 -6.00 10.24
C LEU A 98 20.78 -6.49 8.85
N ALA A 99 21.20 -5.58 7.96
CA ALA A 99 21.77 -5.95 6.66
C ALA A 99 23.02 -6.83 6.80
N LYS A 100 23.92 -6.49 7.73
CA LYS A 100 25.10 -7.31 8.03
C LYS A 100 24.72 -8.69 8.58
N ALA A 101 23.70 -8.76 9.44
CA ALA A 101 23.26 -10.01 10.06
C ALA A 101 22.54 -10.95 9.08
N LEU A 102 21.82 -10.40 8.10
CA LEU A 102 21.01 -11.16 7.14
C LEU A 102 21.69 -11.36 5.78
N GLY A 103 22.73 -10.57 5.46
CA GLY A 103 23.39 -10.63 4.15
C GLY A 103 22.59 -10.08 2.98
N VAL A 104 21.58 -9.23 3.25
CA VAL A 104 20.73 -8.59 2.25
C VAL A 104 20.71 -7.07 2.47
N GLU A 105 20.39 -6.30 1.43
CA GLU A 105 20.10 -4.86 1.61
C GLU A 105 18.88 -4.68 2.52
N VAL A 106 18.91 -3.70 3.42
CA VAL A 106 17.80 -3.44 4.34
C VAL A 106 17.47 -1.97 4.38
N TRP A 107 16.18 -1.66 4.21
CA TRP A 107 15.61 -0.36 4.55
C TRP A 107 14.75 -0.51 5.79
N VAL A 108 15.01 0.33 6.79
CA VAL A 108 14.19 0.38 8.01
C VAL A 108 13.42 1.67 7.99
N THR A 109 12.09 1.57 7.96
CA THR A 109 11.22 2.73 8.09
C THR A 109 11.07 3.13 9.55
N PRO A 110 10.89 4.42 9.86
CA PRO A 110 10.54 4.83 11.20
C PRO A 110 9.27 4.12 11.69
N GLY A 111 9.23 3.74 12.95
CA GLY A 111 8.09 3.02 13.52
C GLY A 111 8.05 3.12 15.03
N HIS A 112 6.89 2.80 15.59
CA HIS A 112 6.64 2.71 17.01
C HIS A 112 5.94 1.38 17.31
N GLU A 113 6.01 0.93 18.55
CA GLU A 113 5.21 -0.21 18.99
C GLU A 113 3.72 0.07 18.77
N THR A 114 3.08 -0.79 18.01
CA THR A 114 1.67 -0.67 17.65
C THR A 114 1.09 -2.03 17.22
N THR A 115 -0.17 -2.04 16.79
CA THR A 115 -0.76 -3.28 16.27
C THR A 115 -0.05 -3.73 14.97
N PRO A 116 0.12 -5.04 14.73
CA PRO A 116 0.79 -5.54 13.53
C PRO A 116 0.18 -5.03 12.21
N ALA A 117 -1.15 -4.83 12.17
CA ALA A 117 -1.82 -4.30 10.99
C ALA A 117 -1.46 -2.82 10.74
N LEU A 118 -1.36 -2.01 11.80
CA LEU A 118 -0.97 -0.60 11.68
C LEU A 118 0.51 -0.46 11.35
N ALA A 119 1.39 -1.24 12.01
CA ALA A 119 2.82 -1.31 11.67
C ALA A 119 3.04 -1.62 10.19
N ALA A 120 2.34 -2.63 9.66
CA ALA A 120 2.40 -3.00 8.24
C ALA A 120 2.00 -1.85 7.31
N ARG A 121 0.92 -1.13 7.64
CA ARG A 121 0.44 0.01 6.85
C ARG A 121 1.41 1.18 6.89
N LEU A 122 1.88 1.56 8.07
CA LEU A 122 2.81 2.69 8.23
C LEU A 122 4.14 2.42 7.51
N CYS A 123 4.66 1.19 7.61
CA CYS A 123 5.86 0.76 6.89
C CYS A 123 5.67 0.89 5.37
N GLY A 124 4.55 0.39 4.83
CA GLY A 124 4.24 0.50 3.40
C GLY A 124 4.20 1.95 2.92
N VAL A 125 3.47 2.82 3.64
CA VAL A 125 3.37 4.24 3.32
C VAL A 125 4.74 4.93 3.35
N ALA A 126 5.55 4.67 4.38
CA ALA A 126 6.87 5.29 4.53
C ALA A 126 7.87 4.82 3.45
N ALA A 127 7.76 3.57 2.98
CA ALA A 127 8.64 3.01 1.96
C ALA A 127 8.30 3.48 0.53
N ALA A 128 7.07 3.90 0.27
CA ALA A 128 6.56 4.15 -1.08
C ALA A 128 7.36 5.19 -1.89
N PRO A 129 7.76 6.37 -1.37
CA PRO A 129 8.52 7.34 -2.14
C PRO A 129 9.85 6.78 -2.65
N ARG A 130 10.59 6.06 -1.80
CA ARG A 130 11.87 5.45 -2.15
C ARG A 130 11.69 4.27 -3.10
N LEU A 131 10.66 3.45 -2.91
CA LEU A 131 10.37 2.35 -3.83
C LEU A 131 10.04 2.86 -5.23
N ALA A 132 9.40 4.01 -5.37
CA ALA A 132 9.08 4.59 -6.67
C ALA A 132 10.32 4.79 -7.56
N GLU A 133 11.51 5.00 -6.97
CA GLU A 133 12.79 5.12 -7.66
C GLU A 133 13.32 3.77 -8.17
N GLU A 134 12.96 2.66 -7.49
CA GLU A 134 13.33 1.29 -7.86
C GLU A 134 12.46 0.71 -8.98
N LEU A 135 11.28 1.28 -9.24
CA LEU A 135 10.35 0.72 -10.22
C LEU A 135 10.88 0.83 -11.64
N PRO A 136 10.95 -0.28 -12.40
CA PRO A 136 11.42 -0.26 -13.78
C PRO A 136 10.47 0.52 -14.70
N SER A 137 11.02 1.10 -15.76
CA SER A 137 10.26 1.83 -16.78
C SER A 137 9.56 0.90 -17.78
N ASP A 138 10.01 -0.34 -17.89
CA ASP A 138 9.51 -1.37 -18.80
C ASP A 138 9.58 -2.77 -18.21
N GLY A 139 9.02 -3.76 -18.88
CA GLY A 139 9.00 -5.15 -18.45
C GLY A 139 7.94 -5.45 -17.40
N ALA A 140 7.98 -6.64 -16.84
CA ALA A 140 6.97 -7.06 -15.87
C ALA A 140 7.39 -6.72 -14.42
N ILE A 141 6.41 -6.25 -13.65
CA ILE A 141 6.50 -5.99 -12.21
C ILE A 141 5.54 -6.96 -11.52
N GLY A 142 6.08 -7.84 -10.71
CA GLY A 142 5.28 -8.81 -9.95
C GLY A 142 4.99 -8.32 -8.54
N LEU A 143 3.82 -8.66 -8.00
CA LEU A 143 3.53 -8.39 -6.59
C LEU A 143 2.64 -9.47 -5.96
N THR A 144 2.74 -9.57 -4.65
CA THR A 144 1.83 -10.37 -3.82
C THR A 144 0.76 -9.50 -3.20
N GLY A 145 -0.19 -10.12 -2.49
CA GLY A 145 -1.17 -9.43 -1.65
C GLY A 145 -0.64 -9.03 -0.26
N GLY A 146 -1.50 -8.42 0.53
CA GLY A 146 -1.29 -8.13 1.95
C GLY A 146 -1.20 -6.66 2.32
N PHE A 147 -1.38 -6.36 3.62
CA PHE A 147 -1.50 -5.00 4.17
C PHE A 147 -0.33 -4.08 3.83
N THR A 148 0.91 -4.58 3.92
CA THR A 148 2.09 -3.75 3.70
C THR A 148 2.24 -3.37 2.22
N VAL A 149 1.97 -4.34 1.32
CA VAL A 149 2.03 -4.12 -0.14
C VAL A 149 0.89 -3.21 -0.58
N GLU A 150 -0.32 -3.42 -0.06
CA GLU A 150 -1.48 -2.55 -0.35
C GLU A 150 -1.21 -1.10 0.06
N ALA A 151 -0.75 -0.88 1.30
CA ALA A 151 -0.47 0.46 1.81
C ALA A 151 0.67 1.15 1.04
N LEU A 152 1.69 0.38 0.66
CA LEU A 152 2.79 0.87 -0.17
C LEU A 152 2.27 1.32 -1.55
N VAL A 153 1.51 0.47 -2.23
CA VAL A 153 0.94 0.78 -3.55
C VAL A 153 0.03 2.00 -3.48
N GLY A 154 -0.83 2.08 -2.45
CA GLY A 154 -1.72 3.23 -2.23
C GLY A 154 -0.97 4.56 -2.03
N ALA A 155 0.25 4.51 -1.50
CA ALA A 155 1.09 5.68 -1.24
C ALA A 155 2.12 5.98 -2.34
N LEU A 156 2.26 5.14 -3.36
CA LEU A 156 3.15 5.43 -4.50
C LEU A 156 2.79 6.77 -5.15
N PRO A 157 3.76 7.62 -5.47
CA PRO A 157 3.52 8.79 -6.28
C PRO A 157 3.03 8.41 -7.68
N GLU A 158 2.12 9.20 -8.22
CA GLU A 158 1.65 9.01 -9.59
C GLU A 158 2.81 9.18 -10.58
N SER A 159 2.88 8.30 -11.55
CA SER A 159 3.92 8.30 -12.57
C SER A 159 3.40 7.67 -13.88
N SER A 160 4.21 7.67 -14.92
CA SER A 160 3.81 7.09 -16.21
C SER A 160 4.87 6.10 -16.70
N ARG A 161 4.50 4.81 -16.70
CA ARG A 161 5.32 3.68 -17.17
C ARG A 161 4.54 2.83 -18.18
N PRO A 162 4.19 3.37 -19.36
CA PRO A 162 3.28 2.70 -20.30
C PRO A 162 3.83 1.41 -20.91
N LYS A 163 5.15 1.16 -20.78
CA LYS A 163 5.79 -0.08 -21.23
C LYS A 163 5.88 -1.15 -20.16
N ALA A 164 5.54 -0.81 -18.90
CA ALA A 164 5.52 -1.77 -17.81
C ALA A 164 4.19 -2.54 -17.77
N VAL A 165 4.26 -3.77 -17.26
CA VAL A 165 3.12 -4.66 -17.04
C VAL A 165 3.12 -5.11 -15.58
N VAL A 166 2.05 -4.88 -14.84
CA VAL A 166 1.92 -5.34 -13.46
C VAL A 166 1.19 -6.69 -13.45
N VAL A 167 1.73 -7.65 -12.71
CA VAL A 167 1.17 -9.01 -12.63
C VAL A 167 1.16 -9.52 -11.19
N PRO A 168 0.10 -10.24 -10.75
CA PRO A 168 0.11 -10.96 -9.48
C PRO A 168 1.10 -12.13 -9.51
N LEU A 169 1.80 -12.34 -8.40
CA LEU A 169 2.72 -13.47 -8.19
C LEU A 169 2.02 -14.68 -7.55
N VAL A 170 0.83 -14.47 -6.98
CA VAL A 170 0.05 -15.49 -6.26
C VAL A 170 -1.40 -15.36 -6.69
N GLY A 171 -2.10 -16.47 -6.80
CA GLY A 171 -3.53 -16.51 -7.09
C GLY A 171 -4.36 -15.75 -6.05
N GLY A 172 -5.60 -15.44 -6.39
CA GLY A 172 -6.50 -14.68 -5.54
C GLY A 172 -6.88 -15.42 -4.25
N TRP A 173 -7.01 -14.67 -3.17
CA TRP A 173 -7.50 -15.17 -1.89
C TRP A 173 -8.90 -14.61 -1.63
N ASP A 174 -9.78 -15.47 -1.14
CA ASP A 174 -11.06 -15.04 -0.58
C ASP A 174 -10.81 -14.43 0.80
N SER A 175 -10.75 -13.11 0.85
CA SER A 175 -10.51 -12.33 2.06
C SER A 175 -11.74 -11.50 2.40
N SER A 176 -12.02 -11.33 3.69
CA SER A 176 -13.01 -10.36 4.18
C SER A 176 -12.67 -8.91 3.78
N ASN A 177 -11.43 -8.66 3.34
CA ASN A 177 -10.98 -7.40 2.77
C ASN A 177 -10.48 -7.61 1.33
N PRO A 178 -11.31 -7.35 0.30
CA PRO A 178 -10.95 -7.53 -1.10
C PRO A 178 -9.72 -6.73 -1.53
N HIS A 179 -9.43 -5.60 -0.88
CA HIS A 179 -8.28 -4.74 -1.19
C HIS A 179 -6.93 -5.40 -0.90
N LEU A 180 -6.91 -6.51 -0.14
CA LEU A 180 -5.69 -7.28 0.13
C LEU A 180 -5.41 -8.36 -0.93
N ASN A 181 -6.31 -8.52 -1.89
CA ASN A 181 -6.16 -9.46 -2.99
C ASN A 181 -5.07 -8.99 -3.96
N SER A 182 -4.18 -9.88 -4.36
CA SER A 182 -3.06 -9.58 -5.25
C SER A 182 -3.49 -8.99 -6.60
N ASN A 183 -4.63 -9.42 -7.15
CA ASN A 183 -5.19 -8.85 -8.37
C ASN A 183 -5.61 -7.39 -8.19
N GLU A 184 -6.30 -7.07 -7.08
CA GLU A 184 -6.75 -5.71 -6.82
C GLU A 184 -5.58 -4.76 -6.57
N ILE A 185 -4.56 -5.22 -5.83
CA ILE A 185 -3.34 -4.46 -5.61
C ILE A 185 -2.57 -4.25 -6.93
N ALA A 186 -2.51 -5.27 -7.80
CA ALA A 186 -1.88 -5.15 -9.12
C ALA A 186 -2.61 -4.13 -10.02
N ARG A 187 -3.95 -4.14 -10.03
CA ARG A 187 -4.76 -3.16 -10.75
C ARG A 187 -4.48 -1.74 -10.23
N HIS A 188 -4.52 -1.55 -8.92
CA HIS A 188 -4.27 -0.26 -8.29
C HIS A 188 -2.84 0.25 -8.55
N MET A 189 -1.83 -0.63 -8.47
CA MET A 189 -0.46 -0.26 -8.82
C MET A 189 -0.35 0.18 -10.28
N ALA A 190 -0.93 -0.57 -11.21
CA ALA A 190 -0.90 -0.22 -12.63
C ALA A 190 -1.54 1.15 -12.91
N GLU A 191 -2.66 1.46 -12.26
CA GLU A 191 -3.30 2.78 -12.34
C GLU A 191 -2.40 3.89 -11.80
N ARG A 192 -1.77 3.68 -10.63
CA ARG A 192 -0.86 4.66 -10.01
C ARG A 192 0.37 4.97 -10.85
N ILE A 193 0.94 3.97 -11.50
CA ILE A 193 2.17 4.14 -12.29
C ILE A 193 1.94 4.24 -13.80
N GLY A 194 0.68 4.31 -14.27
CA GLY A 194 0.35 4.42 -15.69
C GLY A 194 0.82 3.22 -16.52
N ALA A 195 0.81 2.01 -15.92
CA ALA A 195 1.20 0.75 -16.55
C ALA A 195 -0.03 -0.06 -17.00
N SER A 196 0.19 -1.13 -17.77
CA SER A 196 -0.83 -2.15 -18.00
C SER A 196 -0.87 -3.17 -16.88
N VAL A 197 -1.99 -3.90 -16.73
CA VAL A 197 -2.14 -4.97 -15.75
C VAL A 197 -2.56 -6.26 -16.43
N ARG A 198 -2.10 -7.39 -15.90
CA ARG A 198 -2.60 -8.74 -16.21
C ARG A 198 -3.14 -9.37 -14.95
N MET A 199 -4.40 -9.78 -15.00
CA MET A 199 -5.07 -10.39 -13.85
C MET A 199 -4.83 -11.90 -13.85
N LEU A 200 -4.56 -12.48 -12.69
CA LEU A 200 -4.43 -13.93 -12.51
C LEU A 200 -5.78 -14.49 -12.04
N HIS A 201 -6.58 -14.97 -12.98
CA HIS A 201 -7.91 -15.52 -12.71
C HIS A 201 -7.83 -16.97 -12.18
N ALA A 202 -7.15 -17.13 -11.05
CA ALA A 202 -7.04 -18.42 -10.37
C ALA A 202 -7.06 -18.19 -8.85
N PRO A 203 -7.68 -19.12 -8.07
CA PRO A 203 -7.54 -19.11 -6.62
C PRO A 203 -6.10 -19.35 -6.18
N GLY A 204 -5.68 -18.75 -5.07
CA GLY A 204 -4.35 -18.95 -4.52
C GLY A 204 -4.14 -20.32 -3.88
N LEU A 205 -5.19 -20.87 -3.24
CA LEU A 205 -5.17 -22.22 -2.65
C LEU A 205 -6.34 -23.02 -3.13
N LEU A 206 -6.09 -24.25 -3.58
CA LEU A 206 -7.05 -25.17 -4.11
C LEU A 206 -7.23 -26.40 -3.20
N ASP A 207 -8.29 -27.16 -3.42
CA ASP A 207 -8.61 -28.32 -2.59
C ASP A 207 -7.67 -29.52 -2.84
N ASN A 208 -7.09 -29.61 -4.04
CA ASN A 208 -6.19 -30.71 -4.39
C ASN A 208 -5.19 -30.33 -5.51
N GLU A 209 -4.10 -31.07 -5.58
CA GLU A 209 -3.01 -30.90 -6.54
C GLU A 209 -3.45 -31.07 -8.00
N ALA A 210 -4.40 -31.97 -8.28
CA ALA A 210 -4.84 -32.21 -9.66
C ALA A 210 -5.53 -30.97 -10.25
N THR A 211 -6.37 -30.31 -9.47
CA THR A 211 -7.03 -29.06 -9.85
C THR A 211 -6.01 -27.93 -10.02
N THR A 212 -5.03 -27.82 -9.13
CA THR A 212 -3.95 -26.84 -9.23
C THR A 212 -3.19 -27.00 -10.55
N ARG A 213 -2.81 -28.25 -10.88
CA ARG A 213 -2.07 -28.56 -12.10
C ARG A 213 -2.89 -28.29 -13.36
N ALA A 214 -4.20 -28.63 -13.33
CA ALA A 214 -5.11 -28.37 -14.45
C ALA A 214 -5.27 -26.86 -14.71
N LEU A 215 -5.44 -26.05 -13.64
CA LEU A 215 -5.54 -24.61 -13.78
C LEU A 215 -4.24 -23.97 -14.25
N LEU A 216 -3.09 -24.40 -13.75
CA LEU A 216 -1.78 -23.91 -14.22
C LEU A 216 -1.51 -24.22 -15.69
N ALA A 217 -2.14 -25.28 -16.24
CA ALA A 217 -2.04 -25.63 -17.64
C ALA A 217 -3.11 -24.94 -18.53
N ASP A 218 -4.10 -24.29 -17.92
CA ASP A 218 -5.16 -23.59 -18.65
C ASP A 218 -4.62 -22.35 -19.38
N SER A 219 -5.11 -22.12 -20.60
CA SER A 219 -4.64 -21.03 -21.46
C SER A 219 -4.91 -19.64 -20.87
N ALA A 220 -6.00 -19.44 -20.12
CA ALA A 220 -6.31 -18.17 -19.46
C ALA A 220 -5.35 -17.88 -18.31
N VAL A 221 -4.91 -18.91 -17.58
CA VAL A 221 -3.93 -18.77 -16.50
C VAL A 221 -2.53 -18.58 -17.06
N THR A 222 -2.14 -19.38 -18.05
CA THR A 222 -0.82 -19.29 -18.70
C THR A 222 -0.61 -17.97 -19.42
N ALA A 223 -1.66 -17.33 -19.94
CA ALA A 223 -1.60 -15.99 -20.53
C ALA A 223 -1.08 -14.93 -19.55
N THR A 224 -1.28 -15.11 -18.23
CA THR A 224 -0.74 -14.23 -17.19
C THR A 224 0.57 -14.76 -16.62
N THR A 225 0.65 -16.06 -16.28
CA THR A 225 1.85 -16.62 -15.61
C THR A 225 3.09 -16.62 -16.48
N ARG A 226 2.97 -16.54 -17.81
CA ARG A 226 4.12 -16.37 -18.71
C ARG A 226 4.95 -15.12 -18.38
N PHE A 227 4.30 -14.04 -17.89
CA PHE A 227 5.00 -12.82 -17.49
C PHE A 227 5.90 -13.00 -16.26
N TRP A 228 5.74 -14.10 -15.52
CA TRP A 228 6.67 -14.41 -14.42
C TRP A 228 8.10 -14.64 -14.93
N GLY A 229 8.26 -15.13 -16.17
CA GLY A 229 9.59 -15.23 -16.82
C GLY A 229 10.15 -13.91 -17.34
N GLU A 230 9.36 -12.84 -17.35
CA GLU A 230 9.72 -11.51 -17.86
C GLU A 230 9.90 -10.47 -16.75
N LEU A 231 9.84 -10.90 -15.47
CA LEU A 231 9.90 -10.01 -14.31
C LEU A 231 11.25 -9.27 -14.24
N ARG A 232 11.16 -7.97 -14.08
CA ARG A 232 12.29 -7.09 -13.73
C ARG A 232 12.36 -6.83 -12.24
N LEU A 233 11.19 -6.81 -11.59
CA LEU A 233 11.05 -6.57 -10.17
C LEU A 233 9.91 -7.43 -9.61
N ALA A 234 10.14 -8.02 -8.44
CA ALA A 234 9.12 -8.68 -7.65
C ALA A 234 8.99 -8.02 -6.27
N LEU A 235 7.79 -7.54 -5.92
CA LEU A 235 7.48 -6.99 -4.60
C LEU A 235 6.72 -8.05 -3.80
N VAL A 236 7.38 -8.57 -2.78
CA VAL A 236 6.92 -9.75 -2.04
C VAL A 236 6.55 -9.37 -0.62
N GLY A 237 5.27 -9.50 -0.28
CA GLY A 237 4.81 -9.49 1.11
C GLY A 237 5.14 -10.82 1.79
N MET A 238 5.24 -10.78 3.11
CA MET A 238 5.47 -11.95 3.95
C MET A 238 4.35 -12.08 4.97
N SER A 239 3.84 -13.29 5.20
CA SER A 239 2.84 -13.55 6.25
C SER A 239 3.51 -13.99 7.55
N GLY A 240 2.79 -13.84 8.67
CA GLY A 240 3.27 -14.31 9.97
C GLY A 240 3.16 -15.83 10.13
N ALA A 241 3.72 -16.34 11.24
CA ALA A 241 3.71 -17.77 11.54
C ALA A 241 2.28 -18.35 11.67
N PRO A 242 2.07 -19.60 11.25
CA PRO A 242 0.77 -20.28 11.33
C PRO A 242 0.13 -20.30 12.72
N ARG A 243 0.95 -20.21 13.79
CA ARG A 243 0.49 -20.19 15.19
C ARG A 243 -0.24 -18.91 15.60
N PHE A 244 -0.08 -17.81 14.84
CA PHE A 244 -0.81 -16.59 15.14
C PHE A 244 -2.27 -16.72 14.70
N ALA A 245 -3.18 -16.12 15.49
CA ALA A 245 -4.60 -16.18 15.24
C ALA A 245 -4.97 -15.66 13.85
N PRO A 246 -6.01 -16.19 13.19
CA PRO A 246 -6.52 -15.67 11.93
C PRO A 246 -7.02 -14.23 12.07
N GLY A 247 -7.16 -13.52 10.96
CA GLY A 247 -7.70 -12.16 10.92
C GLY A 247 -6.79 -11.15 10.21
N TYR A 248 -5.70 -11.60 9.63
CA TYR A 248 -4.77 -10.75 8.88
C TYR A 248 -4.99 -10.75 7.35
N GLY A 249 -6.08 -11.38 6.87
CA GLY A 249 -6.40 -11.42 5.44
C GLY A 249 -5.38 -12.20 4.61
N THR A 250 -4.72 -13.19 5.24
CA THR A 250 -3.72 -14.03 4.61
C THR A 250 -4.28 -15.41 4.26
N VAL A 251 -3.58 -16.15 3.44
CA VAL A 251 -3.93 -17.54 3.12
C VAL A 251 -3.99 -18.43 4.36
N MET A 252 -3.26 -18.10 5.42
CA MET A 252 -3.29 -18.81 6.69
C MET A 252 -4.67 -18.75 7.36
N ASP A 253 -5.47 -17.73 7.06
CA ASP A 253 -6.83 -17.58 7.57
C ASP A 253 -7.79 -18.65 7.04
N ARG A 254 -7.45 -19.32 5.95
CA ARG A 254 -8.22 -20.44 5.36
C ARG A 254 -7.93 -21.78 6.02
N LEU A 255 -6.90 -21.85 6.83
CA LEU A 255 -6.57 -23.08 7.56
C LEU A 255 -7.39 -23.17 8.84
N ASP A 256 -7.93 -24.35 9.09
CA ASP A 256 -8.42 -24.71 10.41
C ASP A 256 -7.25 -24.84 11.40
N GLU A 257 -7.57 -25.01 12.68
CA GLU A 257 -6.55 -25.15 13.72
C GLU A 257 -5.65 -26.37 13.47
N ALA A 258 -6.19 -27.49 13.01
CA ALA A 258 -5.43 -28.69 12.71
C ALA A 258 -4.43 -28.43 11.57
N GLY A 259 -4.84 -27.71 10.52
CA GLY A 259 -3.96 -27.30 9.43
C GLY A 259 -2.83 -26.40 9.90
N ARG A 260 -3.13 -25.39 10.71
CA ARG A 260 -2.10 -24.50 11.28
C ARG A 260 -1.11 -25.26 12.17
N ASN A 261 -1.60 -26.14 13.04
CA ASN A 261 -0.77 -26.98 13.91
C ASN A 261 0.13 -27.93 13.09
N ARG A 262 -0.40 -28.52 12.02
CA ARG A 262 0.39 -29.37 11.11
C ARG A 262 1.55 -28.59 10.46
N LEU A 263 1.31 -27.37 9.98
CA LEU A 263 2.36 -26.55 9.38
C LEU A 263 3.39 -26.10 10.43
N ALA A 264 2.94 -25.73 11.62
CA ALA A 264 3.83 -25.37 12.73
C ALA A 264 4.71 -26.56 13.16
N ALA A 265 4.14 -27.78 13.22
CA ALA A 265 4.91 -29.01 13.51
C ALA A 265 5.96 -29.34 12.45
N ARG A 266 5.80 -28.84 11.22
CA ARG A 266 6.80 -28.93 10.15
C ARG A 266 7.83 -27.82 10.19
N GLY A 267 7.77 -26.94 11.19
CA GLY A 267 8.69 -25.82 11.39
C GLY A 267 8.39 -24.60 10.52
N ALA A 268 7.20 -24.51 9.92
CA ALA A 268 6.80 -23.33 9.17
C ALA A 268 6.68 -22.12 10.10
N VAL A 269 7.39 -21.03 9.79
CA VAL A 269 7.32 -19.75 10.51
C VAL A 269 6.57 -18.66 9.75
N GLY A 270 6.13 -18.96 8.55
CA GLY A 270 5.36 -18.06 7.67
C GLY A 270 5.51 -18.45 6.22
N ASP A 271 5.13 -17.53 5.32
CA ASP A 271 5.32 -17.71 3.88
C ASP A 271 5.95 -16.48 3.20
N VAL A 272 6.61 -16.74 2.09
CA VAL A 272 7.16 -15.76 1.15
C VAL A 272 6.59 -16.07 -0.22
N ALA A 273 5.79 -15.19 -0.79
CA ALA A 273 5.10 -15.38 -2.07
C ALA A 273 4.27 -16.68 -2.17
N GLY A 274 3.65 -17.12 -1.05
CA GLY A 274 2.86 -18.35 -0.98
C GLY A 274 3.67 -19.61 -0.64
N HIS A 275 4.99 -19.53 -0.59
CA HIS A 275 5.89 -20.63 -0.22
C HIS A 275 6.21 -20.63 1.27
N LEU A 276 5.89 -21.70 1.96
CA LEU A 276 6.15 -21.84 3.38
C LEU A 276 7.65 -21.96 3.66
N VAL A 277 8.13 -21.21 4.67
CA VAL A 277 9.55 -21.15 5.05
C VAL A 277 9.77 -21.56 6.50
N ARG A 278 10.92 -22.18 6.77
CA ARG A 278 11.45 -22.42 8.12
C ARG A 278 12.38 -21.28 8.52
N LEU A 279 12.68 -21.18 9.81
CA LEU A 279 13.53 -20.12 10.34
C LEU A 279 14.97 -20.13 9.77
N ASP A 280 15.46 -21.27 9.31
CA ASP A 280 16.76 -21.43 8.64
C ASP A 280 16.76 -20.95 7.17
N GLY A 281 15.59 -20.57 6.63
CA GLY A 281 15.40 -20.17 5.24
C GLY A 281 15.08 -21.33 4.28
N SER A 282 15.02 -22.56 4.75
CA SER A 282 14.60 -23.70 3.92
C SER A 282 13.08 -23.67 3.67
N PHE A 283 12.68 -24.17 2.48
CA PHE A 283 11.25 -24.27 2.15
C PHE A 283 10.63 -25.53 2.75
N VAL A 284 9.39 -25.39 3.24
CA VAL A 284 8.62 -26.51 3.77
C VAL A 284 7.95 -27.25 2.61
N GLN A 285 8.42 -28.46 2.33
CA GLN A 285 7.76 -29.34 1.37
C GLN A 285 6.50 -29.94 2.00
N ASP A 286 5.34 -29.47 1.59
CA ASP A 286 4.03 -29.93 2.09
C ASP A 286 3.03 -30.05 0.95
N GLU A 287 1.89 -30.66 1.26
CA GLU A 287 0.69 -30.66 0.41
C GLU A 287 0.22 -29.24 0.03
N TRP A 288 0.46 -28.28 0.94
CA TRP A 288 0.24 -26.87 0.70
C TRP A 288 0.88 -26.37 -0.59
N GLU A 289 2.18 -26.64 -0.79
CA GLU A 289 2.94 -26.24 -1.97
C GLU A 289 2.28 -26.70 -3.27
N ARG A 290 1.81 -27.96 -3.29
CA ARG A 290 1.18 -28.57 -4.47
C ARG A 290 -0.24 -28.06 -4.74
N ARG A 291 -0.87 -27.42 -3.76
CA ARG A 291 -2.22 -26.87 -3.84
C ARG A 291 -2.26 -25.36 -4.02
N THR A 292 -1.09 -24.72 -4.00
CA THR A 292 -0.96 -23.25 -4.11
C THR A 292 -0.63 -22.85 -5.55
N ILE A 293 -1.34 -21.86 -6.08
CA ILE A 293 -0.96 -21.19 -7.32
C ILE A 293 -0.12 -19.97 -6.96
N SER A 294 1.18 -20.08 -7.16
CA SER A 294 2.17 -19.04 -6.93
C SER A 294 3.30 -19.12 -7.94
N ILE A 295 4.06 -18.05 -8.09
CA ILE A 295 5.28 -18.04 -8.90
C ILE A 295 6.23 -19.13 -8.41
N PRO A 296 6.80 -20.00 -9.28
CA PRO A 296 7.76 -21.01 -8.86
C PRO A 296 9.00 -20.38 -8.21
N ILE A 297 9.54 -21.03 -7.18
CA ILE A 297 10.71 -20.55 -6.41
C ILE A 297 11.89 -20.24 -7.35
N GLU A 298 12.18 -21.15 -8.31
CA GLU A 298 13.29 -20.95 -9.24
C GLU A 298 13.07 -19.79 -10.20
N THR A 299 11.81 -19.53 -10.59
CA THR A 299 11.47 -18.36 -11.38
C THR A 299 11.64 -17.08 -10.56
N LEU A 300 11.18 -17.07 -9.30
CA LEU A 300 11.35 -15.93 -8.40
C LEU A 300 12.83 -15.65 -8.11
N ARG A 301 13.65 -16.72 -7.96
CA ARG A 301 15.12 -16.63 -7.78
C ARG A 301 15.82 -15.98 -8.97
N ALA A 302 15.29 -16.15 -10.17
CA ALA A 302 15.84 -15.59 -11.40
C ALA A 302 15.44 -14.11 -11.63
N VAL A 303 14.54 -13.55 -10.83
CA VAL A 303 14.14 -12.14 -10.95
C VAL A 303 15.28 -11.21 -10.57
N PRO A 304 15.65 -10.23 -11.39
CA PRO A 304 16.80 -9.34 -11.15
C PRO A 304 16.71 -8.55 -9.83
N ARG A 305 15.50 -8.18 -9.41
CA ARG A 305 15.27 -7.43 -8.16
C ARG A 305 14.07 -8.00 -7.42
N VAL A 306 14.29 -8.68 -6.32
CA VAL A 306 13.24 -9.18 -5.41
C VAL A 306 13.29 -8.36 -4.13
N ILE A 307 12.19 -7.68 -3.83
CA ILE A 307 12.03 -6.80 -2.67
C ILE A 307 11.02 -7.44 -1.73
N GLY A 308 11.49 -7.85 -0.56
CA GLY A 308 10.62 -8.31 0.52
C GLY A 308 10.16 -7.13 1.35
N ILE A 309 8.86 -7.02 1.62
CA ILE A 309 8.32 -6.00 2.51
C ILE A 309 7.39 -6.61 3.55
N ALA A 310 7.71 -6.39 4.81
CA ALA A 310 6.89 -6.84 5.93
C ALA A 310 7.23 -6.07 7.20
N ALA A 311 6.23 -5.77 8.01
CA ALA A 311 6.38 -5.13 9.31
C ALA A 311 5.39 -5.70 10.33
N GLY A 312 5.72 -5.58 11.60
CA GLY A 312 4.96 -6.08 12.74
C GLY A 312 5.64 -7.27 13.41
N ILE A 313 5.61 -7.26 14.74
CA ILE A 313 6.28 -8.24 15.61
C ILE A 313 5.90 -9.70 15.31
N ASN A 314 4.65 -9.93 14.87
CA ASN A 314 4.18 -11.27 14.48
C ASN A 314 4.85 -11.83 13.21
N LYS A 315 5.65 -11.03 12.50
CA LYS A 315 6.34 -11.41 11.26
C LYS A 315 7.86 -11.53 11.41
N VAL A 316 8.40 -11.29 12.60
CA VAL A 316 9.86 -11.29 12.86
C VAL A 316 10.53 -12.59 12.37
N GLU A 317 9.98 -13.75 12.73
CA GLU A 317 10.53 -15.04 12.30
C GLU A 317 10.47 -15.21 10.78
N THR A 318 9.36 -14.82 10.14
CA THR A 318 9.22 -14.92 8.69
C THR A 318 10.15 -13.96 7.96
N ILE A 319 10.38 -12.77 8.50
CA ILE A 319 11.32 -11.79 7.95
C ILE A 319 12.74 -12.34 7.96
N VAL A 320 13.18 -12.90 9.09
CA VAL A 320 14.49 -13.55 9.21
C VAL A 320 14.60 -14.76 8.28
N ALA A 321 13.57 -15.61 8.25
CA ALA A 321 13.49 -16.75 7.35
C ALA A 321 13.55 -16.33 5.88
N GLY A 322 12.72 -15.36 5.48
CA GLY A 322 12.64 -14.84 4.12
C GLY A 322 13.99 -14.31 3.62
N ALA A 323 14.71 -13.56 4.44
CA ALA A 323 16.06 -13.10 4.10
C ALA A 323 17.03 -14.28 3.91
N ARG A 324 16.94 -15.32 4.76
CA ARG A 324 17.78 -16.51 4.68
C ARG A 324 17.47 -17.43 3.49
N THR A 325 16.32 -17.27 2.80
CA THR A 325 16.02 -18.07 1.59
C THR A 325 16.98 -17.80 0.44
N GLY A 326 17.71 -16.68 0.48
CA GLY A 326 18.51 -16.19 -0.64
C GLY A 326 17.69 -15.68 -1.83
N LEU A 327 16.38 -15.47 -1.67
CA LEU A 327 15.51 -14.88 -2.70
C LEU A 327 15.56 -13.36 -2.68
N LEU A 328 15.67 -12.74 -1.49
CA LEU A 328 15.54 -11.30 -1.34
C LEU A 328 16.84 -10.58 -1.67
N HIS A 329 16.76 -9.52 -2.47
CA HIS A 329 17.83 -8.57 -2.70
C HIS A 329 17.73 -7.38 -1.75
N LEU A 330 16.49 -7.02 -1.37
CA LEU A 330 16.17 -5.94 -0.44
C LEU A 330 15.06 -6.41 0.51
N LEU A 331 15.24 -6.10 1.79
CA LEU A 331 14.22 -6.22 2.83
C LEU A 331 13.80 -4.83 3.27
N ILE A 332 12.49 -4.57 3.30
CA ILE A 332 11.90 -3.35 3.87
C ILE A 332 11.09 -3.74 5.11
N THR A 333 11.38 -3.11 6.25
CA THR A 333 10.68 -3.36 7.51
C THR A 333 10.64 -2.10 8.37
N ASP A 334 9.91 -2.11 9.49
CA ASP A 334 9.86 -1.00 10.45
C ASP A 334 10.85 -1.20 11.60
N GLU A 335 11.11 -0.12 12.33
CA GLU A 335 12.12 -0.07 13.40
C GLU A 335 11.89 -1.12 14.51
N PRO A 336 10.68 -1.26 15.11
CA PRO A 336 10.45 -2.26 16.15
C PRO A 336 10.66 -3.70 15.65
N THR A 337 10.24 -3.98 14.42
CA THR A 337 10.39 -5.31 13.81
C THR A 337 11.87 -5.61 13.51
N ALA A 338 12.62 -4.61 13.03
CA ALA A 338 14.05 -4.75 12.77
C ALA A 338 14.85 -5.01 14.06
N ALA A 339 14.52 -4.31 15.15
CA ALA A 339 15.15 -4.53 16.46
C ALA A 339 14.88 -5.94 16.97
N ALA A 340 13.63 -6.39 16.94
CA ALA A 340 13.26 -7.75 17.35
C ALA A 340 13.88 -8.84 16.46
N ALA A 341 14.07 -8.57 15.16
CA ALA A 341 14.76 -9.49 14.25
C ALA A 341 16.24 -9.65 14.63
N LEU A 342 16.93 -8.56 15.00
CA LEU A 342 18.31 -8.64 15.49
C LEU A 342 18.42 -9.41 16.80
N GLU A 343 17.50 -9.20 17.74
CA GLU A 343 17.44 -9.98 18.99
C GLU A 343 17.23 -11.47 18.72
N LEU A 344 16.33 -11.82 17.81
CA LEU A 344 16.09 -13.21 17.42
C LEU A 344 17.37 -13.85 16.84
N ILE A 345 18.08 -13.16 15.95
CA ILE A 345 19.32 -13.63 15.35
C ILE A 345 20.40 -13.77 16.43
N GLY A 346 20.57 -12.77 17.32
CA GLY A 346 21.54 -12.78 18.40
C GLY A 346 21.30 -13.87 19.44
N SER A 347 20.06 -14.36 19.61
CA SER A 347 19.72 -15.48 20.51
C SER A 347 20.16 -16.86 19.99
N GLY A 348 20.76 -16.94 18.79
CA GLY A 348 21.19 -18.19 18.18
C GLY A 348 20.05 -19.09 17.69
N ARG A 349 18.81 -18.66 17.75
CA ARG A 349 17.68 -19.43 17.23
C ARG A 349 17.76 -19.53 15.71
N GLY A 350 17.71 -20.76 15.20
CA GLY A 350 17.75 -21.01 13.75
C GLY A 350 19.15 -20.96 13.13
N ALA A 351 20.22 -21.09 13.94
CA ALA A 351 21.55 -21.43 13.48
C ALA A 351 21.71 -22.95 13.62
N GLY A 352 21.20 -23.72 12.66
CA GLY A 352 21.30 -25.18 12.65
C GLY A 352 21.05 -25.69 11.26
#